data_b4e9637ce9e064a6e419c6654ed0d10a
#
_entry.id   b4e9637ce9e064a6e419c6654ed0d10a
#
_cell.length_a   1.000
_cell.length_b   1.000
_cell.length_c   1.000
_cell.angle_alpha   90.00
_cell.angle_beta   90.00
_cell.angle_gamma   90.00
#
_symmetry.space_group_name_H-M   'P 1'
#
loop_
_entity.id
_entity.type
_entity.pdbx_description
1 polymer ?
#
loop_
_entity_poly.entity_id
_entity_poly.type
_entity_poly.pdbx_seq_one_letter_code
_entity_poly.pdbx_strand_id
1 'polypeptide(L)'
;MGAAGERTRTGFARDRARVLHSFALRRLAGKTQVVVPGEDDFPRTRLTHSLEVAQIAREMGAALGCDPDVVDTAGLAHDLGHPPFGHNGEDALDAVAAAIGGFEGNAQTLRILTRLEPKIPGAGLNLTRASLDAVCKYPWPRRPGARKFGVYAEDAEAFAWIRAGAPEGRRCLEAQVMDWADDVAYSVHDVEDGVHGGHIRLSMVDAAAREQVCRIAAERYSAQPAEALSAVLDELLELPTLRDLAGYDGSFVAQSAAKRATSELTGRFVGAAVTATLRAHGDGLARYAADLVVPPRVVAECALLKALAAHYVMRRPDLAPLLARQRRLLTELVGALAERGAAPEREALPGGPGAAGPSATNTSDGGGEDVPSGEGGPSGEDGALRAVIDQVAALTDRSAQRWHAELVGQR
;
A
#
# COMPACT_ATOMS: atom_id res chain seq x y z
N MET A 1 35.51 -4.62 26.43
CA MET A 1 34.43 -5.59 26.11
C MET A 1 33.34 -4.83 25.37
N GLY A 2 33.54 -4.58 24.12
CA GLY A 2 32.59 -3.92 23.24
C GLY A 2 32.59 -4.61 21.90
N ALA A 3 31.44 -4.65 21.24
CA ALA A 3 31.24 -4.95 19.83
C ALA A 3 31.20 -6.43 19.37
N ALA A 4 30.86 -7.40 20.19
CA ALA A 4 30.55 -8.74 19.69
C ALA A 4 29.06 -9.00 19.36
N GLY A 5 28.15 -8.09 19.72
CA GLY A 5 26.68 -8.27 19.54
C GLY A 5 26.07 -7.67 18.27
N GLU A 6 26.81 -6.83 17.53
CA GLU A 6 26.24 -6.01 16.45
C GLU A 6 26.27 -6.66 15.04
N ARG A 7 26.93 -7.79 14.86
CA ARG A 7 27.16 -8.39 13.53
C ARG A 7 26.22 -9.55 13.15
N THR A 8 25.14 -9.81 13.89
CA THR A 8 24.26 -10.95 13.61
C THR A 8 23.09 -10.64 12.67
N ARG A 9 22.78 -9.36 12.41
CA ARG A 9 21.68 -8.98 11.52
C ARG A 9 22.18 -8.68 10.10
N THR A 10 21.52 -9.28 9.11
CA THR A 10 21.75 -8.95 7.70
C THR A 10 21.37 -7.50 7.40
N GLY A 11 21.81 -6.95 6.26
CA GLY A 11 21.37 -5.65 5.77
C GLY A 11 19.84 -5.60 5.62
N PHE A 12 19.25 -6.64 5.08
CA PHE A 12 17.80 -6.74 4.84
C PHE A 12 16.99 -6.86 6.15
N ALA A 13 17.49 -7.62 7.13
CA ALA A 13 16.85 -7.64 8.46
C ALA A 13 16.88 -6.26 9.16
N ARG A 14 17.92 -5.44 8.89
CA ARG A 14 17.97 -4.04 9.37
C ARG A 14 16.95 -3.17 8.65
N ASP A 15 16.81 -3.32 7.33
CA ASP A 15 15.84 -2.58 6.52
C ASP A 15 14.42 -2.86 6.98
N ARG A 16 14.07 -4.14 7.15
CA ARG A 16 12.80 -4.57 7.72
C ARG A 16 12.52 -3.88 9.07
N ALA A 17 13.50 -3.89 9.96
CA ALA A 17 13.35 -3.24 11.27
C ALA A 17 13.18 -1.72 11.15
N ARG A 18 13.88 -1.05 10.22
CA ARG A 18 13.75 0.39 9.97
C ARG A 18 12.33 0.75 9.50
N VAL A 19 11.77 -0.01 8.56
CA VAL A 19 10.39 0.20 8.12
C VAL A 19 9.40 -0.08 9.25
N LEU A 20 9.55 -1.21 9.97
CA LEU A 20 8.68 -1.59 11.06
C LEU A 20 8.61 -0.54 12.18
N HIS A 21 9.70 0.17 12.43
CA HIS A 21 9.78 1.20 13.46
C HIS A 21 9.57 2.63 12.93
N SER A 22 9.27 2.82 11.65
CA SER A 22 9.04 4.13 11.04
C SER A 22 7.77 4.81 11.59
N PHE A 23 7.74 6.13 11.54
CA PHE A 23 6.53 6.89 11.85
C PHE A 23 5.44 6.67 10.79
N ALA A 24 5.84 6.54 9.52
CA ALA A 24 4.90 6.32 8.43
C ALA A 24 4.10 5.03 8.64
N LEU A 25 4.75 3.90 9.01
CA LEU A 25 4.04 2.66 9.28
C LEU A 25 3.06 2.79 10.45
N ARG A 26 3.45 3.45 11.55
CA ARG A 26 2.55 3.68 12.69
C ARG A 26 1.32 4.48 12.32
N ARG A 27 1.46 5.48 11.42
CA ARG A 27 0.34 6.31 10.95
C ARG A 27 -0.70 5.53 10.16
N LEU A 28 -0.34 4.39 9.54
CA LEU A 28 -1.28 3.52 8.83
C LEU A 28 -2.41 3.00 9.75
N ALA A 29 -2.19 2.90 11.06
CA ALA A 29 -3.23 2.54 12.03
C ALA A 29 -4.39 3.55 12.08
N GLY A 30 -4.17 4.79 11.67
CA GLY A 30 -5.19 5.85 11.66
C GLY A 30 -5.63 6.25 10.25
N LYS A 31 -5.35 5.43 9.23
CA LYS A 31 -5.76 5.66 7.83
C LYS A 31 -6.76 4.59 7.40
N THR A 32 -7.83 5.02 6.74
CA THR A 32 -8.87 4.13 6.21
C THR A 32 -8.28 3.16 5.18
N GLN A 33 -8.60 1.86 5.32
CA GLN A 33 -8.43 0.86 4.27
C GLN A 33 -9.70 0.82 3.40
N VAL A 34 -10.81 0.32 3.93
CA VAL A 34 -12.11 0.24 3.27
C VAL A 34 -13.21 0.91 4.11
N VAL A 35 -13.25 0.63 5.41
CA VAL A 35 -14.17 1.22 6.38
C VAL A 35 -13.42 2.22 7.26
N VAL A 36 -14.07 3.32 7.64
CA VAL A 36 -13.45 4.38 8.46
C VAL A 36 -13.03 3.82 9.82
N PRO A 37 -11.76 4.00 10.26
CA PRO A 37 -11.32 3.53 11.56
C PRO A 37 -12.13 4.14 12.71
N GLY A 38 -12.62 3.29 13.62
CA GLY A 38 -13.34 3.70 14.82
C GLY A 38 -14.87 3.75 14.69
N GLU A 39 -15.44 3.36 13.55
CA GLU A 39 -16.89 3.10 13.43
C GLU A 39 -17.26 1.70 13.93
N ASP A 40 -16.31 0.75 13.86
CA ASP A 40 -16.43 -0.62 14.39
C ASP A 40 -15.02 -1.09 14.80
N ASP A 41 -14.95 -2.06 15.71
CA ASP A 41 -13.68 -2.64 16.20
C ASP A 41 -13.07 -3.66 15.21
N PHE A 42 -13.83 -4.11 14.22
CA PHE A 42 -13.47 -5.23 13.33
C PHE A 42 -12.78 -4.84 12.03
N PRO A 43 -13.15 -3.73 11.33
CA PRO A 43 -12.55 -3.42 10.02
C PRO A 43 -11.05 -3.20 10.11
N ARG A 44 -10.33 -3.75 9.14
CA ARG A 44 -8.88 -3.59 9.05
C ARG A 44 -8.48 -2.15 8.79
N THR A 45 -7.47 -1.68 9.53
CA THR A 45 -6.72 -0.47 9.18
C THR A 45 -5.67 -0.78 8.12
N ARG A 46 -5.11 0.24 7.46
CA ARG A 46 -3.98 0.04 6.54
C ARG A 46 -2.77 -0.60 7.22
N LEU A 47 -2.56 -0.38 8.52
CA LEU A 47 -1.49 -1.05 9.27
C LEU A 47 -1.71 -2.56 9.34
N THR A 48 -2.91 -3.01 9.70
CA THR A 48 -3.24 -4.44 9.79
C THR A 48 -3.11 -5.09 8.41
N HIS A 49 -3.66 -4.44 7.38
CA HIS A 49 -3.51 -4.89 5.99
C HIS A 49 -2.03 -5.01 5.58
N SER A 50 -1.20 -4.00 5.82
CA SER A 50 0.22 -4.06 5.47
C SER A 50 0.98 -5.17 6.20
N LEU A 51 0.62 -5.49 7.45
CA LEU A 51 1.18 -6.61 8.18
C LEU A 51 0.77 -7.97 7.56
N GLU A 52 -0.48 -8.11 7.13
CA GLU A 52 -0.99 -9.30 6.45
C GLU A 52 -0.34 -9.49 5.07
N VAL A 53 -0.22 -8.41 4.28
CA VAL A 53 0.51 -8.41 3.00
C VAL A 53 1.97 -8.82 3.20
N ALA A 54 2.64 -8.26 4.20
CA ALA A 54 4.04 -8.60 4.50
C ALA A 54 4.20 -10.09 4.87
N GLN A 55 3.28 -10.65 5.66
CA GLN A 55 3.27 -12.06 6.02
C GLN A 55 3.11 -12.95 4.77
N ILE A 56 2.12 -12.67 3.93
CA ILE A 56 1.87 -13.42 2.68
C ILE A 56 3.07 -13.32 1.73
N ALA A 57 3.59 -12.10 1.52
CA ALA A 57 4.73 -11.84 0.65
C ALA A 57 5.98 -12.58 1.14
N ARG A 58 6.24 -12.57 2.45
CA ARG A 58 7.38 -13.26 3.07
C ARG A 58 7.35 -14.76 2.82
N GLU A 59 6.22 -15.41 3.06
CA GLU A 59 6.06 -16.86 2.85
C GLU A 59 6.18 -17.23 1.37
N MET A 60 5.52 -16.46 0.51
CA MET A 60 5.57 -16.66 -0.95
C MET A 60 6.97 -16.44 -1.51
N GLY A 61 7.64 -15.35 -1.11
CA GLY A 61 9.00 -15.04 -1.55
C GLY A 61 10.00 -16.09 -1.11
N ALA A 62 9.92 -16.55 0.14
CA ALA A 62 10.77 -17.65 0.64
C ALA A 62 10.59 -18.94 -0.16
N ALA A 63 9.34 -19.29 -0.53
CA ALA A 63 9.05 -20.47 -1.35
C ALA A 63 9.62 -20.37 -2.77
N LEU A 64 9.79 -19.17 -3.31
CA LEU A 64 10.39 -18.91 -4.62
C LEU A 64 11.92 -18.77 -4.56
N GLY A 65 12.52 -18.61 -3.38
CA GLY A 65 13.96 -18.40 -3.18
C GLY A 65 14.39 -16.94 -3.05
N CYS A 66 13.46 -15.99 -2.98
CA CYS A 66 13.74 -14.60 -2.62
C CYS A 66 14.20 -14.50 -1.15
N ASP A 67 14.99 -13.46 -0.83
CA ASP A 67 15.29 -13.16 0.57
C ASP A 67 14.00 -12.74 1.29
N PRO A 68 13.59 -13.46 2.38
CA PRO A 68 12.32 -13.20 3.05
C PRO A 68 12.23 -11.81 3.67
N ASP A 69 13.35 -11.22 4.11
CA ASP A 69 13.36 -9.91 4.72
C ASP A 69 13.18 -8.78 3.68
N VAL A 70 13.60 -9.02 2.43
CA VAL A 70 13.38 -8.07 1.33
C VAL A 70 11.90 -8.01 0.96
N VAL A 71 11.24 -9.15 0.75
CA VAL A 71 9.82 -9.17 0.38
C VAL A 71 8.91 -8.75 1.54
N ASP A 72 9.25 -9.10 2.79
CA ASP A 72 8.55 -8.62 3.99
C ASP A 72 8.64 -7.08 4.09
N THR A 73 9.85 -6.53 3.87
CA THR A 73 10.07 -5.07 3.85
C THR A 73 9.21 -4.39 2.78
N ALA A 74 9.12 -4.98 1.59
CA ALA A 74 8.28 -4.46 0.52
C ALA A 74 6.79 -4.49 0.90
N GLY A 75 6.32 -5.59 1.48
CA GLY A 75 4.95 -5.73 1.98
C GLY A 75 4.60 -4.73 3.09
N LEU A 76 5.50 -4.52 4.06
CA LEU A 76 5.32 -3.50 5.10
C LEU A 76 5.26 -2.08 4.53
N ALA A 77 6.00 -1.82 3.46
CA ALA A 77 6.20 -0.47 2.94
C ALA A 77 5.21 -0.07 1.84
N HIS A 78 4.51 -1.01 1.18
CA HIS A 78 3.77 -0.75 -0.04
C HIS A 78 2.72 0.38 0.09
N ASP A 79 2.11 0.52 1.25
CA ASP A 79 1.01 1.47 1.52
C ASP A 79 1.42 2.75 2.27
N LEU A 80 2.72 2.94 2.58
CA LEU A 80 3.18 4.07 3.41
C LEU A 80 2.80 5.44 2.84
N GLY A 81 2.75 5.56 1.52
CA GLY A 81 2.48 6.80 0.81
C GLY A 81 1.00 7.15 0.68
N HIS A 82 0.07 6.30 1.10
CA HIS A 82 -1.36 6.65 1.04
C HIS A 82 -1.68 7.84 1.95
N PRO A 83 -2.43 8.83 1.45
CA PRO A 83 -2.87 9.98 2.24
C PRO A 83 -4.06 9.61 3.15
N PRO A 84 -4.53 10.54 3.99
CA PRO A 84 -5.82 10.40 4.66
C PRO A 84 -6.94 10.06 3.68
N PHE A 85 -7.89 9.23 4.10
CA PHE A 85 -9.06 8.78 3.32
C PHE A 85 -8.71 7.90 2.10
N GLY A 86 -7.53 7.30 2.08
CA GLY A 86 -7.10 6.33 1.08
C GLY A 86 -7.16 6.86 -0.37
N HIS A 87 -7.71 6.07 -1.29
CA HIS A 87 -7.81 6.46 -2.70
C HIS A 87 -8.64 7.72 -2.96
N ASN A 88 -9.64 8.00 -2.11
CA ASN A 88 -10.42 9.23 -2.21
C ASN A 88 -9.57 10.47 -1.91
N GLY A 89 -8.66 10.36 -0.93
CA GLY A 89 -7.68 11.39 -0.63
C GLY A 89 -6.59 11.51 -1.70
N GLU A 90 -6.17 10.39 -2.28
CA GLU A 90 -5.22 10.34 -3.40
C GLU A 90 -5.76 11.13 -4.60
N ASP A 91 -7.04 10.92 -4.98
CA ASP A 91 -7.70 11.68 -6.04
C ASP A 91 -7.73 13.20 -5.74
N ALA A 92 -7.98 13.58 -4.50
CA ALA A 92 -7.99 14.99 -4.10
C ALA A 92 -6.61 15.62 -4.19
N LEU A 93 -5.57 14.94 -3.67
CA LEU A 93 -4.20 15.46 -3.72
C LEU A 93 -3.62 15.46 -5.13
N ASP A 94 -3.95 14.47 -5.99
CA ASP A 94 -3.52 14.46 -7.40
C ASP A 94 -4.09 15.66 -8.16
N ALA A 95 -5.37 16.01 -7.92
CA ALA A 95 -5.99 17.18 -8.50
C ALA A 95 -5.32 18.49 -8.07
N VAL A 96 -5.00 18.65 -6.79
CA VAL A 96 -4.32 19.86 -6.27
C VAL A 96 -2.86 19.92 -6.74
N ALA A 97 -2.19 18.79 -6.85
CA ALA A 97 -0.80 18.68 -7.27
C ALA A 97 -0.61 18.71 -8.80
N ALA A 98 -1.67 18.88 -9.59
CA ALA A 98 -1.60 18.72 -11.05
C ALA A 98 -0.51 19.57 -11.71
N ALA A 99 -0.31 20.81 -11.24
CA ALA A 99 0.70 21.74 -11.77
C ALA A 99 2.16 21.29 -11.49
N ILE A 100 2.37 20.51 -10.41
CA ILE A 100 3.69 20.05 -9.96
C ILE A 100 3.92 18.55 -10.23
N GLY A 101 3.25 17.98 -11.22
CA GLY A 101 3.42 16.58 -11.60
C GLY A 101 2.50 15.58 -10.86
N GLY A 102 1.51 16.07 -10.09
CA GLY A 102 0.48 15.26 -9.46
C GLY A 102 0.87 14.58 -8.16
N PHE A 103 -0.01 13.69 -7.69
CA PHE A 103 0.18 12.86 -6.52
C PHE A 103 -0.12 11.39 -6.84
N GLU A 104 0.69 10.49 -6.29
CA GLU A 104 0.49 9.04 -6.39
C GLU A 104 1.09 8.34 -5.16
N GLY A 105 0.34 7.43 -4.54
CA GLY A 105 0.73 6.78 -3.29
C GLY A 105 2.06 6.02 -3.37
N ASN A 106 2.37 5.35 -4.50
CA ASN A 106 3.62 4.61 -4.64
C ASN A 106 4.84 5.56 -4.81
N ALA A 107 4.67 6.67 -5.53
CA ALA A 107 5.70 7.71 -5.60
C ALA A 107 5.93 8.34 -4.22
N GLN A 108 4.85 8.58 -3.48
CA GLN A 108 4.93 9.09 -2.11
C GLN A 108 5.59 8.06 -1.16
N THR A 109 5.34 6.76 -1.34
CA THR A 109 6.03 5.70 -0.59
C THR A 109 7.55 5.79 -0.81
N LEU A 110 8.00 5.86 -2.06
CA LEU A 110 9.43 6.00 -2.36
C LEU A 110 10.03 7.24 -1.70
N ARG A 111 9.35 8.39 -1.80
CA ARG A 111 9.76 9.66 -1.19
C ARG A 111 9.84 9.57 0.32
N ILE A 112 8.89 8.91 0.99
CA ILE A 112 8.93 8.66 2.43
C ILE A 112 10.18 7.86 2.80
N LEU A 113 10.45 6.77 2.10
CA LEU A 113 11.56 5.87 2.40
C LEU A 113 12.93 6.50 2.16
N THR A 114 13.07 7.35 1.14
CA THR A 114 14.35 7.93 0.72
C THR A 114 14.59 9.34 1.26
N ARG A 115 13.54 10.06 1.72
CA ARG A 115 13.69 11.47 2.10
C ARG A 115 12.97 11.86 3.39
N LEU A 116 11.66 11.51 3.54
CA LEU A 116 10.81 12.13 4.56
C LEU A 116 10.90 11.48 5.95
N GLU A 117 11.23 10.19 6.05
CA GLU A 117 11.41 9.55 7.36
C GLU A 117 12.69 10.05 8.05
N PRO A 118 12.60 10.52 9.31
CA PRO A 118 13.69 11.23 9.97
C PRO A 118 14.71 10.26 10.60
N LYS A 119 15.22 9.28 9.84
CA LYS A 119 16.23 8.35 10.36
C LYS A 119 17.65 8.85 10.13
N ILE A 120 17.96 9.24 8.88
CA ILE A 120 19.25 9.82 8.51
C ILE A 120 18.98 11.07 7.67
N PRO A 121 19.51 12.25 8.05
CA PRO A 121 19.35 13.46 7.28
C PRO A 121 19.77 13.25 5.81
N GLY A 122 18.90 13.58 4.87
CA GLY A 122 19.13 13.47 3.44
C GLY A 122 18.97 12.07 2.83
N ALA A 123 18.83 11.01 3.65
CA ALA A 123 18.73 9.62 3.17
C ALA A 123 17.50 8.86 3.69
N GLY A 124 16.54 9.54 4.34
CA GLY A 124 15.32 8.92 4.86
C GLY A 124 15.62 7.75 5.79
N LEU A 125 15.04 6.58 5.52
CA LEU A 125 15.31 5.34 6.27
C LEU A 125 16.68 4.72 5.93
N ASN A 126 17.35 5.16 4.89
CA ASN A 126 18.63 4.60 4.38
C ASN A 126 18.56 3.07 4.24
N LEU A 127 17.61 2.61 3.42
CA LEU A 127 17.43 1.20 3.09
C LEU A 127 18.40 0.78 1.99
N THR A 128 18.68 -0.50 1.91
CA THR A 128 19.45 -1.07 0.79
C THR A 128 18.70 -0.89 -0.53
N ARG A 129 19.46 -0.81 -1.62
CA ARG A 129 18.93 -0.69 -2.97
C ARG A 129 17.96 -1.83 -3.32
N ALA A 130 18.27 -3.07 -2.87
CA ALA A 130 17.40 -4.21 -3.10
C ALA A 130 16.02 -4.06 -2.45
N SER A 131 15.97 -3.59 -1.20
CA SER A 131 14.71 -3.34 -0.49
C SER A 131 13.92 -2.20 -1.13
N LEU A 132 14.57 -1.10 -1.52
CA LEU A 132 13.92 0.03 -2.19
C LEU A 132 13.36 -0.38 -3.56
N ASP A 133 14.10 -1.17 -4.34
CA ASP A 133 13.64 -1.66 -5.64
C ASP A 133 12.46 -2.65 -5.51
N ALA A 134 12.44 -3.47 -4.45
CA ALA A 134 11.34 -4.37 -4.16
C ALA A 134 10.01 -3.64 -3.82
N VAL A 135 10.09 -2.41 -3.35
CA VAL A 135 8.91 -1.54 -3.12
C VAL A 135 8.40 -0.90 -4.40
N CYS A 136 9.20 -0.84 -5.47
CA CYS A 136 8.83 -0.16 -6.72
C CYS A 136 7.77 -0.94 -7.53
N LYS A 137 6.49 -0.79 -7.15
CA LYS A 137 5.33 -1.37 -7.87
C LYS A 137 5.21 -0.79 -9.28
N TYR A 138 5.51 0.50 -9.47
CA TYR A 138 5.49 1.21 -10.75
C TYR A 138 6.86 1.84 -11.02
N PRO A 139 7.83 1.08 -11.58
CA PRO A 139 9.20 1.56 -11.77
C PRO A 139 9.35 2.51 -12.96
N TRP A 140 8.56 3.58 -12.98
CA TRP A 140 8.57 4.65 -13.98
C TRP A 140 8.04 5.98 -13.42
N PRO A 141 8.49 7.13 -13.99
CA PRO A 141 7.93 8.44 -13.69
C PRO A 141 6.53 8.60 -14.31
N ARG A 142 5.84 9.67 -13.92
CA ARG A 142 4.53 10.01 -14.49
C ARG A 142 4.61 10.13 -16.02
N ARG A 143 3.70 9.46 -16.70
CA ARG A 143 3.56 9.50 -18.17
C ARG A 143 2.23 10.15 -18.53
N PRO A 144 2.13 10.88 -19.69
CA PRO A 144 0.87 11.42 -20.15
C PRO A 144 -0.22 10.33 -20.24
N GLY A 145 -1.39 10.61 -19.65
CA GLY A 145 -2.53 9.68 -19.62
C GLY A 145 -2.42 8.53 -18.62
N ALA A 146 -1.27 8.32 -17.96
CA ALA A 146 -1.10 7.28 -16.92
C ALA A 146 -1.29 7.87 -15.53
N ARG A 147 -2.18 7.25 -14.73
CA ARG A 147 -2.41 7.66 -13.33
C ARG A 147 -1.37 7.09 -12.37
N LYS A 148 -0.79 5.92 -12.68
CA LYS A 148 0.13 5.19 -11.81
C LYS A 148 1.57 5.40 -12.21
N PHE A 149 2.38 5.83 -11.23
CA PHE A 149 3.83 6.05 -11.35
C PHE A 149 4.50 5.87 -9.97
N GLY A 150 5.79 5.65 -9.92
CA GLY A 150 6.49 5.33 -8.66
C GLY A 150 7.57 6.32 -8.26
N VAL A 151 7.69 7.46 -8.97
CA VAL A 151 8.70 8.47 -8.64
C VAL A 151 8.27 9.86 -9.09
N TYR A 152 8.47 10.85 -8.22
CA TYR A 152 8.37 12.27 -8.57
C TYR A 152 9.65 12.76 -9.26
N ALA A 153 9.55 13.85 -10.01
CA ALA A 153 10.71 14.44 -10.68
C ALA A 153 11.83 14.81 -9.71
N GLU A 154 11.46 15.27 -8.52
CA GLU A 154 12.36 15.68 -7.45
C GLU A 154 13.14 14.53 -6.80
N ASP A 155 12.68 13.31 -6.98
CA ASP A 155 13.29 12.08 -6.42
C ASP A 155 13.98 11.24 -7.50
N ALA A 156 14.15 11.80 -8.73
CA ALA A 156 14.68 11.11 -9.90
C ALA A 156 16.11 10.58 -9.69
N GLU A 157 16.96 11.29 -8.95
CA GLU A 157 18.33 10.86 -8.66
C GLU A 157 18.36 9.61 -7.79
N ALA A 158 17.62 9.60 -6.68
CA ALA A 158 17.49 8.44 -5.81
C ALA A 158 16.89 7.26 -6.58
N PHE A 159 15.89 7.51 -7.42
CA PHE A 159 15.28 6.48 -8.26
C PHE A 159 16.27 5.91 -9.29
N ALA A 160 17.07 6.74 -9.94
CA ALA A 160 18.09 6.28 -10.89
C ALA A 160 19.13 5.38 -10.21
N TRP A 161 19.56 5.75 -8.98
CA TRP A 161 20.44 4.90 -8.18
C TRP A 161 19.79 3.57 -7.80
N ILE A 162 18.53 3.57 -7.35
CA ILE A 162 17.76 2.36 -7.01
C ILE A 162 17.68 1.43 -8.22
N ARG A 163 17.45 1.98 -9.40
CA ARG A 163 17.22 1.25 -10.65
C ARG A 163 18.49 0.98 -11.46
N ALA A 164 19.67 1.35 -10.96
CA ALA A 164 20.94 1.14 -11.66
C ALA A 164 21.16 -0.35 -11.99
N GLY A 165 21.28 -0.67 -13.27
CA GLY A 165 21.42 -2.04 -13.79
C GLY A 165 20.12 -2.85 -13.86
N ALA A 166 18.97 -2.29 -13.48
CA ALA A 166 17.67 -2.93 -13.67
C ALA A 166 17.16 -2.73 -15.11
N PRO A 167 16.47 -3.71 -15.71
CA PRO A 167 15.81 -3.52 -16.99
C PRO A 167 14.75 -2.41 -16.91
N GLU A 168 14.67 -1.56 -17.94
CA GLU A 168 13.76 -0.43 -17.97
C GLU A 168 12.30 -0.88 -17.83
N GLY A 169 11.56 -0.24 -16.93
CA GLY A 169 10.13 -0.49 -16.71
C GLY A 169 9.79 -1.88 -16.15
N ARG A 170 10.76 -2.77 -15.95
CA ARG A 170 10.52 -4.10 -15.41
C ARG A 170 10.61 -4.11 -13.90
N ARG A 171 9.63 -4.71 -13.22
CA ARG A 171 9.65 -4.97 -11.78
C ARG A 171 10.57 -6.14 -11.46
N CYS A 172 11.28 -6.09 -10.33
CA CYS A 172 11.94 -7.29 -9.81
C CYS A 172 10.91 -8.31 -9.31
N LEU A 173 11.31 -9.56 -9.16
CA LEU A 173 10.41 -10.64 -8.70
C LEU A 173 9.81 -10.32 -7.32
N GLU A 174 10.61 -9.76 -6.41
CA GLU A 174 10.17 -9.39 -5.06
C GLU A 174 9.06 -8.33 -5.10
N ALA A 175 9.13 -7.35 -6.01
CA ALA A 175 8.06 -6.38 -6.22
C ALA A 175 6.79 -7.00 -6.80
N GLN A 176 6.93 -8.01 -7.66
CA GLN A 176 5.80 -8.77 -8.21
C GLN A 176 5.15 -9.66 -7.14
N VAL A 177 5.95 -10.26 -6.27
CA VAL A 177 5.49 -11.05 -5.11
C VAL A 177 4.72 -10.16 -4.13
N MET A 178 5.25 -8.99 -3.81
CA MET A 178 4.57 -8.00 -2.96
C MET A 178 3.23 -7.57 -3.58
N ASP A 179 3.20 -7.23 -4.87
CA ASP A 179 2.01 -6.80 -5.59
C ASP A 179 0.92 -7.89 -5.62
N TRP A 180 1.31 -9.15 -5.83
CA TRP A 180 0.38 -10.27 -5.77
C TRP A 180 -0.11 -10.57 -4.35
N ALA A 181 0.76 -10.44 -3.35
CA ALA A 181 0.38 -10.59 -1.94
C ALA A 181 -0.64 -9.52 -1.51
N ASP A 182 -0.45 -8.27 -1.96
CA ASP A 182 -1.41 -7.17 -1.80
C ASP A 182 -2.75 -7.52 -2.46
N ASP A 183 -2.72 -8.00 -3.70
CA ASP A 183 -3.91 -8.42 -4.44
C ASP A 183 -4.68 -9.55 -3.73
N VAL A 184 -3.97 -10.54 -3.20
CA VAL A 184 -4.56 -11.65 -2.43
C VAL A 184 -5.16 -11.14 -1.12
N ALA A 185 -4.39 -10.39 -0.33
CA ALA A 185 -4.84 -9.84 0.94
C ALA A 185 -6.10 -8.97 0.74
N TYR A 186 -6.05 -8.03 -0.20
CA TYR A 186 -7.17 -7.15 -0.53
C TYR A 186 -8.42 -7.93 -0.95
N SER A 187 -8.27 -8.93 -1.84
CA SER A 187 -9.42 -9.69 -2.34
C SER A 187 -10.11 -10.54 -1.27
N VAL A 188 -9.33 -11.20 -0.43
CA VAL A 188 -9.84 -12.17 0.55
C VAL A 188 -10.33 -11.45 1.82
N HIS A 189 -9.54 -10.51 2.32
CA HIS A 189 -9.83 -9.84 3.58
C HIS A 189 -10.97 -8.84 3.47
N ASP A 190 -11.11 -8.14 2.33
CA ASP A 190 -12.23 -7.21 2.13
C ASP A 190 -13.58 -7.95 2.01
N VAL A 191 -13.58 -9.17 1.46
CA VAL A 191 -14.78 -10.03 1.47
C VAL A 191 -15.07 -10.50 2.90
N GLU A 192 -14.06 -10.93 3.67
CA GLU A 192 -14.22 -11.31 5.09
C GLU A 192 -14.81 -10.16 5.91
N ASP A 193 -14.22 -8.96 5.80
CA ASP A 193 -14.68 -7.76 6.51
C ASP A 193 -16.10 -7.36 6.06
N GLY A 194 -16.38 -7.46 4.75
CA GLY A 194 -17.71 -7.19 4.21
C GLY A 194 -18.79 -8.17 4.68
N VAL A 195 -18.46 -9.45 4.84
CA VAL A 195 -19.35 -10.48 5.40
C VAL A 195 -19.55 -10.22 6.89
N HIS A 196 -18.48 -9.96 7.63
CA HIS A 196 -18.53 -9.68 9.07
C HIS A 196 -19.37 -8.42 9.36
N GLY A 197 -19.17 -7.34 8.62
CA GLY A 197 -19.94 -6.10 8.73
C GLY A 197 -21.39 -6.21 8.18
N GLY A 198 -21.81 -7.38 7.69
CA GLY A 198 -23.17 -7.61 7.17
C GLY A 198 -23.46 -6.91 5.83
N HIS A 199 -22.44 -6.35 5.19
CA HIS A 199 -22.54 -5.71 3.88
C HIS A 199 -22.59 -6.72 2.74
N ILE A 200 -21.82 -7.81 2.84
CA ILE A 200 -21.80 -8.91 1.87
C ILE A 200 -22.61 -10.07 2.44
N ARG A 201 -23.70 -10.43 1.76
CA ARG A 201 -24.48 -11.62 2.04
C ARG A 201 -24.45 -12.53 0.83
N LEU A 202 -23.55 -13.53 0.86
CA LEU A 202 -23.33 -14.41 -0.30
C LEU A 202 -24.60 -15.17 -0.75
N SER A 203 -25.52 -15.49 0.19
CA SER A 203 -26.83 -16.08 -0.12
C SER A 203 -27.74 -15.16 -0.92
N MET A 204 -27.47 -13.86 -0.99
CA MET A 204 -28.28 -12.86 -1.70
C MET A 204 -27.65 -12.39 -3.01
N VAL A 205 -26.58 -13.03 -3.48
CA VAL A 205 -25.94 -12.71 -4.75
C VAL A 205 -26.78 -13.29 -5.88
N ASP A 206 -27.80 -12.54 -6.29
CA ASP A 206 -28.71 -12.91 -7.38
C ASP A 206 -28.08 -12.71 -8.77
N ALA A 207 -28.83 -13.01 -9.84
CA ALA A 207 -28.34 -12.91 -11.21
C ALA A 207 -27.92 -11.48 -11.59
N ALA A 208 -28.66 -10.45 -11.14
CA ALA A 208 -28.32 -9.05 -11.41
C ALA A 208 -27.03 -8.61 -10.70
N ALA A 209 -26.86 -9.04 -9.44
CA ALA A 209 -25.62 -8.78 -8.70
C ALA A 209 -24.43 -9.50 -9.34
N ARG A 210 -24.58 -10.75 -9.81
CA ARG A 210 -23.51 -11.49 -10.52
C ARG A 210 -23.08 -10.79 -11.79
N GLU A 211 -24.03 -10.33 -12.62
CA GLU A 211 -23.73 -9.54 -13.82
C GLU A 211 -22.96 -8.26 -13.47
N GLN A 212 -23.41 -7.55 -12.44
CA GLN A 212 -22.73 -6.32 -11.99
C GLN A 212 -21.32 -6.58 -11.47
N VAL A 213 -21.11 -7.65 -10.68
CA VAL A 213 -19.79 -8.06 -10.19
C VAL A 213 -18.85 -8.41 -11.35
N CYS A 214 -19.32 -9.20 -12.33
CA CYS A 214 -18.52 -9.53 -13.51
C CYS A 214 -18.16 -8.29 -14.32
N ARG A 215 -19.07 -7.33 -14.48
CA ARG A 215 -18.79 -6.06 -15.16
C ARG A 215 -17.75 -5.24 -14.42
N ILE A 216 -17.87 -5.07 -13.10
CA ILE A 216 -16.87 -4.37 -12.28
C ILE A 216 -15.50 -5.05 -12.37
N ALA A 217 -15.46 -6.38 -12.33
CA ALA A 217 -14.23 -7.15 -12.47
C ALA A 217 -13.55 -6.91 -13.82
N ALA A 218 -14.32 -6.97 -14.91
CA ALA A 218 -13.80 -6.72 -16.28
C ALA A 218 -13.33 -5.27 -16.47
N GLU A 219 -14.03 -4.29 -15.90
CA GLU A 219 -13.67 -2.87 -16.04
C GLU A 219 -12.42 -2.46 -15.24
N ARG A 220 -12.13 -3.15 -14.11
CA ARG A 220 -11.16 -2.63 -13.12
C ARG A 220 -10.05 -3.59 -12.74
N TYR A 221 -10.30 -4.89 -12.76
CA TYR A 221 -9.43 -5.86 -12.10
C TYR A 221 -8.98 -7.01 -13.00
N SER A 222 -9.58 -7.18 -14.18
CA SER A 222 -9.28 -8.28 -15.08
C SER A 222 -9.17 -7.81 -16.52
N ALA A 223 -8.31 -8.45 -17.30
CA ALA A 223 -8.28 -8.29 -18.75
C ALA A 223 -9.31 -9.17 -19.48
N GLN A 224 -10.03 -10.05 -18.75
CA GLN A 224 -11.05 -10.92 -19.31
C GLN A 224 -12.39 -10.19 -19.42
N PRO A 225 -13.20 -10.44 -20.47
CA PRO A 225 -14.53 -9.87 -20.59
C PRO A 225 -15.49 -10.44 -19.55
N ALA A 226 -16.55 -9.70 -19.23
CA ALA A 226 -17.52 -10.06 -18.19
C ALA A 226 -18.18 -11.44 -18.42
N GLU A 227 -18.40 -11.82 -19.67
CA GLU A 227 -19.01 -13.10 -20.06
C GLU A 227 -18.10 -14.28 -19.67
N ALA A 228 -16.79 -14.13 -19.86
CA ALA A 228 -15.81 -15.16 -19.47
C ALA A 228 -15.68 -15.29 -17.95
N LEU A 229 -15.91 -14.21 -17.22
CA LEU A 229 -15.85 -14.18 -15.75
C LEU A 229 -17.08 -14.81 -15.09
N SER A 230 -18.23 -14.87 -15.78
CA SER A 230 -19.47 -15.40 -15.20
C SER A 230 -19.36 -16.85 -14.75
N ALA A 231 -18.83 -17.73 -15.58
CA ALA A 231 -18.63 -19.13 -15.21
C ALA A 231 -17.63 -19.29 -14.04
N VAL A 232 -16.58 -18.44 -14.02
CA VAL A 232 -15.60 -18.45 -12.91
C VAL A 232 -16.25 -18.00 -11.61
N LEU A 233 -17.14 -17.00 -11.65
CA LEU A 233 -17.89 -16.53 -10.48
C LEU A 233 -18.82 -17.61 -9.93
N ASP A 234 -19.55 -18.30 -10.82
CA ASP A 234 -20.46 -19.37 -10.42
C ASP A 234 -19.70 -20.50 -9.70
N GLU A 235 -18.58 -20.95 -10.28
CA GLU A 235 -17.74 -21.96 -9.67
C GLU A 235 -17.08 -21.48 -8.36
N LEU A 236 -16.67 -20.21 -8.29
CA LEU A 236 -16.09 -19.62 -7.09
C LEU A 236 -17.09 -19.61 -5.93
N LEU A 237 -18.35 -19.19 -6.18
CA LEU A 237 -19.40 -19.15 -5.18
C LEU A 237 -19.84 -20.55 -4.70
N GLU A 238 -19.61 -21.59 -5.51
CA GLU A 238 -19.86 -22.97 -5.16
C GLU A 238 -18.75 -23.63 -4.33
N LEU A 239 -17.62 -22.95 -4.13
CA LEU A 239 -16.56 -23.46 -3.23
C LEU A 239 -17.13 -23.69 -1.83
N PRO A 240 -16.88 -24.86 -1.19
CA PRO A 240 -17.38 -25.15 0.15
C PRO A 240 -17.11 -24.02 1.15
N THR A 241 -15.92 -23.45 1.09
CA THR A 241 -15.46 -22.31 1.90
C THR A 241 -16.36 -21.09 1.80
N LEU A 242 -16.79 -20.71 0.58
CA LEU A 242 -17.66 -19.56 0.37
C LEU A 242 -19.14 -19.90 0.66
N ARG A 243 -19.55 -21.14 0.41
CA ARG A 243 -20.90 -21.62 0.78
C ARG A 243 -21.11 -21.61 2.29
N ASP A 244 -20.07 -21.96 3.08
CA ASP A 244 -20.13 -21.90 4.55
C ASP A 244 -20.33 -20.46 5.07
N LEU A 245 -19.94 -19.45 4.29
CA LEU A 245 -20.16 -18.03 4.62
C LEU A 245 -21.56 -17.53 4.27
N ALA A 246 -22.33 -18.25 3.44
CA ALA A 246 -23.64 -17.80 2.99
C ALA A 246 -24.66 -17.62 4.14
N GLY A 247 -24.48 -18.35 5.25
CA GLY A 247 -25.29 -18.28 6.46
C GLY A 247 -24.64 -17.53 7.62
N TYR A 248 -23.70 -16.61 7.36
CA TYR A 248 -22.99 -15.90 8.43
C TYR A 248 -23.95 -15.13 9.36
N ASP A 249 -23.94 -15.48 10.64
CA ASP A 249 -24.81 -14.92 11.69
C ASP A 249 -24.05 -14.29 12.87
N GLY A 250 -22.71 -14.18 12.77
CA GLY A 250 -21.85 -13.66 13.83
C GLY A 250 -21.53 -14.66 14.95
N SER A 251 -22.10 -15.89 14.92
CA SER A 251 -21.78 -16.93 15.89
C SER A 251 -20.30 -17.35 15.82
N PHE A 252 -19.80 -17.97 16.89
CA PHE A 252 -18.44 -18.53 16.91
C PHE A 252 -18.17 -19.50 15.75
N VAL A 253 -19.19 -20.31 15.38
CA VAL A 253 -19.10 -21.25 14.26
C VAL A 253 -18.95 -20.49 12.93
N ALA A 254 -19.77 -19.44 12.72
CA ALA A 254 -19.70 -18.61 11.53
C ALA A 254 -18.38 -17.83 11.44
N GLN A 255 -17.89 -17.27 12.55
CA GLN A 255 -16.57 -16.62 12.61
C GLN A 255 -15.44 -17.62 12.31
N SER A 256 -15.52 -18.85 12.83
CA SER A 256 -14.53 -19.90 12.52
C SER A 256 -14.59 -20.30 11.04
N ALA A 257 -15.76 -20.31 10.41
CA ALA A 257 -15.90 -20.54 8.98
C ALA A 257 -15.24 -19.41 8.16
N ALA A 258 -15.43 -18.14 8.56
CA ALA A 258 -14.78 -17.00 7.91
C ALA A 258 -13.26 -17.11 7.97
N LYS A 259 -12.67 -17.45 9.13
CA LYS A 259 -11.23 -17.64 9.27
C LYS A 259 -10.68 -18.80 8.43
N ARG A 260 -11.44 -19.91 8.31
CA ARG A 260 -11.07 -21.00 7.40
C ARG A 260 -11.11 -20.55 5.94
N ALA A 261 -12.14 -19.81 5.53
CA ALA A 261 -12.27 -19.30 4.18
C ALA A 261 -11.10 -18.40 3.80
N THR A 262 -10.74 -17.47 4.68
CA THR A 262 -9.56 -16.59 4.52
C THR A 262 -8.28 -17.40 4.33
N SER A 263 -8.04 -18.38 5.21
CA SER A 263 -6.84 -19.23 5.15
C SER A 263 -6.78 -20.07 3.86
N GLU A 264 -7.89 -20.70 3.47
CA GLU A 264 -7.94 -21.57 2.29
C GLU A 264 -7.81 -20.79 0.98
N LEU A 265 -8.49 -19.62 0.86
CA LEU A 265 -8.39 -18.78 -0.33
C LEU A 265 -7.00 -18.19 -0.48
N THR A 266 -6.41 -17.68 0.61
CA THR A 266 -5.02 -17.18 0.61
C THR A 266 -4.05 -18.29 0.19
N GLY A 267 -4.13 -19.47 0.82
CA GLY A 267 -3.29 -20.61 0.47
C GLY A 267 -3.46 -21.07 -0.98
N ARG A 268 -4.70 -21.06 -1.50
CA ARG A 268 -5.02 -21.38 -2.90
C ARG A 268 -4.35 -20.41 -3.87
N PHE A 269 -4.46 -19.10 -3.65
CA PHE A 269 -3.95 -18.09 -4.57
C PHE A 269 -2.42 -18.00 -4.54
N VAL A 270 -1.84 -18.04 -3.35
CA VAL A 270 -0.38 -18.07 -3.17
C VAL A 270 0.22 -19.36 -3.72
N GLY A 271 -0.34 -20.52 -3.34
CA GLY A 271 0.18 -21.81 -3.78
C GLY A 271 0.11 -22.02 -5.29
N ALA A 272 -0.94 -21.53 -5.95
CA ALA A 272 -1.05 -21.59 -7.40
C ALA A 272 0.02 -20.73 -8.09
N ALA A 273 0.27 -19.51 -7.62
CA ALA A 273 1.30 -18.63 -8.18
C ALA A 273 2.71 -19.19 -7.96
N VAL A 274 3.03 -19.67 -6.76
CA VAL A 274 4.33 -20.31 -6.45
C VAL A 274 4.54 -21.53 -7.37
N THR A 275 3.55 -22.42 -7.44
CA THR A 275 3.66 -23.64 -8.25
C THR A 275 3.85 -23.33 -9.73
N ALA A 276 3.11 -22.36 -10.28
CA ALA A 276 3.22 -21.96 -11.67
C ALA A 276 4.58 -21.32 -11.98
N THR A 277 5.08 -20.48 -11.09
CA THR A 277 6.37 -19.80 -11.23
C THR A 277 7.53 -20.81 -11.19
N LEU A 278 7.54 -21.72 -10.21
CA LEU A 278 8.57 -22.76 -10.12
C LEU A 278 8.55 -23.72 -11.32
N ARG A 279 7.36 -24.03 -11.86
CA ARG A 279 7.26 -24.83 -13.08
C ARG A 279 7.84 -24.12 -14.31
N ALA A 280 7.69 -22.81 -14.38
CA ALA A 280 8.15 -22.02 -15.53
C ALA A 280 9.65 -21.73 -15.47
N HIS A 281 10.22 -21.52 -14.28
CA HIS A 281 11.56 -20.95 -14.12
C HIS A 281 12.52 -21.78 -13.26
N GLY A 282 12.06 -22.83 -12.58
CA GLY A 282 12.85 -23.58 -11.59
C GLY A 282 12.84 -22.91 -10.22
N ASP A 283 13.84 -23.21 -9.40
CA ASP A 283 13.98 -22.76 -7.99
C ASP A 283 15.08 -21.70 -7.85
N GLY A 284 15.20 -21.16 -6.63
CA GLY A 284 16.25 -20.19 -6.28
C GLY A 284 16.12 -18.85 -7.01
N LEU A 285 14.91 -18.39 -7.22
CA LEU A 285 14.60 -17.20 -8.01
C LEU A 285 14.75 -15.91 -7.16
N ALA A 286 15.33 -14.88 -7.76
CA ALA A 286 15.45 -13.55 -7.15
C ALA A 286 15.60 -12.47 -8.21
N ARG A 287 15.24 -11.25 -7.87
CA ARG A 287 15.45 -10.04 -8.66
C ARG A 287 14.80 -10.13 -10.04
N TYR A 288 15.63 -10.07 -11.10
CA TYR A 288 15.22 -10.08 -12.51
C TYR A 288 15.43 -11.44 -13.19
N ALA A 289 15.75 -12.48 -12.41
CA ALA A 289 15.96 -13.84 -12.95
C ALA A 289 14.67 -14.44 -13.52
N ALA A 290 13.52 -14.08 -12.96
CA ALA A 290 12.22 -14.56 -13.40
C ALA A 290 11.13 -13.49 -13.24
N ASP A 291 9.99 -13.72 -13.86
CA ASP A 291 8.73 -13.02 -13.59
C ASP A 291 7.78 -13.97 -12.84
N LEU A 292 6.94 -13.39 -11.98
CA LEU A 292 5.90 -14.14 -11.30
C LEU A 292 4.85 -14.63 -12.29
N VAL A 293 4.54 -15.91 -12.25
CA VAL A 293 3.50 -16.53 -13.08
C VAL A 293 2.28 -16.82 -12.22
N VAL A 294 1.20 -16.09 -12.47
CA VAL A 294 -0.10 -16.35 -11.85
C VAL A 294 -1.04 -16.96 -12.87
N PRO A 295 -1.64 -18.13 -12.60
CA PRO A 295 -2.57 -18.75 -13.55
C PRO A 295 -3.76 -17.81 -13.86
N PRO A 296 -4.20 -17.67 -15.13
CA PRO A 296 -5.26 -16.73 -15.51
C PRO A 296 -6.57 -16.92 -14.76
N ARG A 297 -6.90 -18.17 -14.40
CA ARG A 297 -8.08 -18.47 -13.58
C ARG A 297 -7.96 -17.88 -12.18
N VAL A 298 -6.80 -17.99 -11.55
CA VAL A 298 -6.57 -17.47 -10.20
C VAL A 298 -6.62 -15.93 -10.19
N VAL A 299 -6.09 -15.30 -11.24
CA VAL A 299 -6.25 -13.84 -11.44
C VAL A 299 -7.73 -13.47 -11.56
N ALA A 300 -8.54 -14.25 -12.29
CA ALA A 300 -9.97 -14.01 -12.43
C ALA A 300 -10.71 -14.18 -11.08
N GLU A 301 -10.41 -15.24 -10.32
CA GLU A 301 -11.00 -15.48 -8.99
C GLU A 301 -10.70 -14.31 -8.04
N CYS A 302 -9.45 -13.85 -7.98
CA CYS A 302 -9.03 -12.71 -7.20
C CYS A 302 -9.75 -11.41 -7.64
N ALA A 303 -9.84 -11.16 -8.95
CA ALA A 303 -10.54 -10.00 -9.51
C ALA A 303 -12.05 -10.00 -9.16
N LEU A 304 -12.68 -11.17 -9.15
CA LEU A 304 -14.09 -11.33 -8.79
C LEU A 304 -14.36 -11.08 -7.29
N LEU A 305 -13.47 -11.53 -6.39
CA LEU A 305 -13.56 -11.22 -4.96
C LEU A 305 -13.39 -9.70 -4.72
N LYS A 306 -12.44 -9.05 -5.39
CA LYS A 306 -12.30 -7.59 -5.36
C LYS A 306 -13.56 -6.89 -5.86
N ALA A 307 -14.17 -7.39 -6.91
CA ALA A 307 -15.38 -6.82 -7.47
C ALA A 307 -16.60 -7.01 -6.54
N LEU A 308 -16.69 -8.12 -5.81
CA LEU A 308 -17.70 -8.34 -4.75
C LEU A 308 -17.55 -7.27 -3.66
N ALA A 309 -16.36 -7.07 -3.12
CA ALA A 309 -16.10 -6.03 -2.12
C ALA A 309 -16.39 -4.63 -2.67
N ALA A 310 -15.98 -4.34 -3.91
CA ALA A 310 -16.25 -3.06 -4.55
C ALA A 310 -17.76 -2.81 -4.73
N HIS A 311 -18.53 -3.83 -5.12
CA HIS A 311 -19.98 -3.73 -5.33
C HIS A 311 -20.74 -3.46 -4.04
N TYR A 312 -20.49 -4.28 -3.01
CA TYR A 312 -21.30 -4.27 -1.80
C TYR A 312 -20.81 -3.32 -0.70
N VAL A 313 -19.52 -2.98 -0.68
CA VAL A 313 -18.93 -2.18 0.39
C VAL A 313 -18.54 -0.78 -0.09
N MET A 314 -17.74 -0.67 -1.17
CA MET A 314 -17.10 0.58 -1.54
C MET A 314 -17.98 1.51 -2.39
N ARG A 315 -18.88 0.97 -3.20
CA ARG A 315 -19.71 1.72 -4.17
C ARG A 315 -21.13 1.99 -3.69
N ARG A 316 -21.33 1.97 -2.40
CA ARG A 316 -22.64 2.30 -1.80
C ARG A 316 -23.00 3.75 -2.09
N PRO A 317 -24.22 4.05 -2.60
CA PRO A 317 -24.64 5.41 -2.93
C PRO A 317 -24.65 6.37 -1.73
N ASP A 318 -24.87 5.86 -0.51
CA ASP A 318 -24.86 6.62 0.73
C ASP A 318 -23.47 7.16 1.12
N LEU A 319 -22.39 6.62 0.56
CA LEU A 319 -21.04 7.11 0.78
C LEU A 319 -20.67 8.35 -0.06
N ALA A 320 -21.40 8.65 -1.14
CA ALA A 320 -21.05 9.75 -2.04
C ALA A 320 -20.92 11.13 -1.35
N PRO A 321 -21.82 11.53 -0.43
CA PRO A 321 -21.67 12.80 0.30
C PRO A 321 -20.43 12.82 1.21
N LEU A 322 -20.13 11.71 1.89
CA LEU A 322 -18.95 11.55 2.73
C LEU A 322 -17.66 11.69 1.90
N LEU A 323 -17.56 10.97 0.79
CA LEU A 323 -16.40 11.03 -0.10
C LEU A 323 -16.19 12.44 -0.67
N ALA A 324 -17.26 13.13 -1.05
CA ALA A 324 -17.19 14.52 -1.51
C ALA A 324 -16.70 15.48 -0.42
N ARG A 325 -17.16 15.28 0.83
CA ARG A 325 -16.70 16.06 1.99
C ARG A 325 -15.23 15.83 2.29
N GLN A 326 -14.76 14.59 2.24
CA GLN A 326 -13.35 14.25 2.47
C GLN A 326 -12.42 14.89 1.43
N ARG A 327 -12.77 14.84 0.13
CA ARG A 327 -12.00 15.52 -0.93
C ARG A 327 -11.91 17.01 -0.70
N ARG A 328 -13.05 17.67 -0.41
CA ARG A 328 -13.11 19.09 -0.13
C ARG A 328 -12.23 19.45 1.07
N LEU A 329 -12.31 18.67 2.16
CA LEU A 329 -11.51 18.85 3.36
C LEU A 329 -10.00 18.89 3.05
N LEU A 330 -9.51 17.93 2.28
CA LEU A 330 -8.07 17.89 1.91
C LEU A 330 -7.69 19.07 1.00
N THR A 331 -8.53 19.42 0.02
CA THR A 331 -8.28 20.56 -0.87
C THR A 331 -8.19 21.87 -0.09
N GLU A 332 -9.15 22.12 0.82
CA GLU A 332 -9.19 23.32 1.67
C GLU A 332 -8.00 23.35 2.65
N LEU A 333 -7.61 22.18 3.19
CA LEU A 333 -6.47 22.07 4.09
C LEU A 333 -5.14 22.39 3.38
N VAL A 334 -4.93 21.87 2.17
CA VAL A 334 -3.75 22.21 1.36
C VAL A 334 -3.72 23.72 1.07
N GLY A 335 -4.85 24.33 0.68
CA GLY A 335 -4.94 25.76 0.43
C GLY A 335 -4.56 26.59 1.66
N ALA A 336 -5.14 26.25 2.82
CA ALA A 336 -4.88 26.96 4.08
C ALA A 336 -3.43 26.86 4.56
N LEU A 337 -2.78 25.71 4.32
CA LEU A 337 -1.36 25.52 4.64
C LEU A 337 -0.45 26.25 3.65
N ALA A 338 -0.78 26.24 2.36
CA ALA A 338 -0.02 26.96 1.34
C ALA A 338 -0.02 28.48 1.57
N GLU A 339 -1.16 29.07 1.95
CA GLU A 339 -1.26 30.50 2.28
C GLU A 339 -0.44 30.91 3.51
N ARG A 340 -0.26 30.01 4.49
CA ARG A 340 0.54 30.26 5.68
C ARG A 340 2.04 30.14 5.46
N GLY A 341 2.45 29.68 4.29
CA GLY A 341 3.81 29.22 4.01
C GLY A 341 4.02 27.83 4.58
N ALA A 342 4.64 26.93 3.83
CA ALA A 342 5.04 25.63 4.38
C ALA A 342 5.93 25.89 5.60
N ALA A 343 5.54 25.40 6.77
CA ALA A 343 6.40 25.45 7.93
C ALA A 343 7.69 24.71 7.58
N PRO A 344 8.87 25.26 7.95
CA PRO A 344 10.12 24.56 7.66
C PRO A 344 10.05 23.16 8.25
N GLU A 345 10.65 22.19 7.58
CA GLU A 345 10.58 20.73 7.79
C GLU A 345 10.72 20.25 9.27
N ARG A 346 11.03 21.14 10.20
CA ARG A 346 11.30 20.86 11.61
C ARG A 346 10.12 20.96 12.59
N GLU A 347 9.00 21.59 12.21
CA GLU A 347 7.85 21.78 13.15
C GLU A 347 6.60 20.98 12.80
N ALA A 348 6.63 20.18 11.76
CA ALA A 348 5.44 19.74 11.06
C ALA A 348 4.80 18.41 11.52
N LEU A 349 5.15 17.84 12.65
CA LEU A 349 4.47 16.65 13.18
C LEU A 349 3.85 16.92 14.55
N PRO A 350 2.54 17.21 14.65
CA PRO A 350 1.85 17.23 15.92
C PRO A 350 1.88 15.84 16.58
N GLY A 351 2.53 15.74 17.73
CA GLY A 351 2.62 14.53 18.53
C GLY A 351 4.01 13.92 18.68
N GLY A 352 5.05 14.53 18.11
CA GLY A 352 6.43 14.23 18.49
C GLY A 352 6.74 14.84 19.88
N PRO A 353 7.45 14.14 20.80
CA PRO A 353 7.97 14.78 22.00
C PRO A 353 8.89 15.92 21.57
N GLY A 354 8.73 17.09 22.23
CA GLY A 354 9.45 18.31 21.93
C GLY A 354 10.96 18.02 21.78
N ALA A 355 11.54 18.46 20.68
CA ALA A 355 12.91 18.24 20.34
C ALA A 355 13.85 19.03 21.25
N ALA A 356 14.28 18.39 22.33
CA ALA A 356 15.54 18.67 22.99
C ALA A 356 16.38 17.41 22.87
N GLY A 357 17.05 17.23 21.72
CA GLY A 357 17.98 16.12 21.49
C GLY A 357 19.41 16.56 21.76
N PRO A 358 20.22 15.74 22.45
CA PRO A 358 21.64 16.00 22.60
C PRO A 358 22.38 15.81 21.26
N SER A 359 23.36 16.69 21.05
CA SER A 359 24.37 16.62 20.01
C SER A 359 24.90 15.19 19.83
N ALA A 360 24.62 14.55 18.70
CA ALA A 360 25.17 13.26 18.35
C ALA A 360 26.60 13.44 17.82
N THR A 361 27.55 12.92 18.56
CA THR A 361 28.93 12.71 18.08
C THR A 361 28.92 11.65 16.98
N ASN A 362 29.51 12.00 15.88
CA ASN A 362 29.74 11.20 14.68
C ASN A 362 30.53 9.92 15.02
N THR A 363 29.94 8.74 14.91
CA THR A 363 30.69 7.50 14.76
C THR A 363 30.35 6.92 13.39
N SER A 364 31.31 6.99 12.51
CA SER A 364 31.34 6.35 11.20
C SER A 364 31.24 4.83 11.37
N ASP A 365 30.14 4.26 10.91
CA ASP A 365 30.00 2.81 10.78
C ASP A 365 29.85 2.46 9.29
N GLY A 366 30.89 1.81 8.77
CA GLY A 366 31.07 1.53 7.37
C GLY A 366 30.24 0.34 6.88
N GLY A 367 29.78 0.45 5.64
CA GLY A 367 29.35 -0.68 4.82
C GLY A 367 27.91 -0.66 4.30
N GLY A 368 27.35 0.50 3.98
CA GLY A 368 26.20 0.64 3.10
C GLY A 368 26.57 1.54 1.92
N GLU A 369 26.23 1.17 0.70
CA GLU A 369 26.25 2.12 -0.41
C GLU A 369 25.29 3.24 -0.05
N ASP A 370 25.78 4.45 0.14
CA ASP A 370 24.96 5.59 0.54
C ASP A 370 23.93 5.94 -0.55
N VAL A 371 22.69 6.09 -0.16
CA VAL A 371 21.66 6.71 -1.01
C VAL A 371 22.15 8.13 -1.32
N PRO A 372 22.24 8.56 -2.61
CA PRO A 372 22.64 9.90 -2.94
C PRO A 372 21.78 10.92 -2.18
N SER A 373 22.42 11.79 -1.42
CA SER A 373 21.75 12.91 -0.76
C SER A 373 21.41 13.93 -1.83
N GLY A 374 20.21 13.86 -2.39
CA GLY A 374 19.74 14.84 -3.37
C GLY A 374 19.64 16.22 -2.73
N GLU A 375 20.64 17.07 -2.94
CA GLU A 375 20.62 18.50 -2.56
C GLU A 375 19.66 19.34 -3.46
N GLY A 376 19.00 18.72 -4.46
CA GLY A 376 18.10 19.37 -5.40
C GLY A 376 16.63 19.16 -5.06
N GLY A 377 16.10 19.84 -4.02
CA GLY A 377 14.65 20.03 -3.90
C GLY A 377 14.17 21.09 -4.90
N PRO A 378 12.88 21.02 -5.37
CA PRO A 378 12.31 22.09 -6.17
C PRO A 378 12.42 23.39 -5.38
N SER A 379 13.04 24.41 -5.98
CA SER A 379 13.14 25.74 -5.43
C SER A 379 11.95 26.57 -5.90
N GLY A 380 11.38 27.38 -5.02
CA GLY A 380 10.27 28.26 -5.37
C GLY A 380 8.89 27.73 -4.96
N GLU A 381 7.84 28.23 -5.59
CA GLU A 381 6.43 27.94 -5.26
C GLU A 381 6.08 26.45 -5.40
N ASP A 382 6.65 25.76 -6.39
CA ASP A 382 6.41 24.33 -6.63
C ASP A 382 6.95 23.47 -5.49
N GLY A 383 8.13 23.80 -4.97
CA GLY A 383 8.71 23.12 -3.81
C GLY A 383 7.93 23.34 -2.53
N ALA A 384 7.42 24.55 -2.33
CA ALA A 384 6.57 24.87 -1.20
C ALA A 384 5.26 24.08 -1.25
N LEU A 385 4.62 24.00 -2.43
CA LEU A 385 3.41 23.21 -2.60
C LEU A 385 3.66 21.71 -2.37
N ARG A 386 4.78 21.16 -2.88
CA ARG A 386 5.15 19.76 -2.65
C ARG A 386 5.34 19.48 -1.14
N ALA A 387 5.99 20.36 -0.39
CA ALA A 387 6.17 20.23 1.04
C ALA A 387 4.84 20.23 1.80
N VAL A 388 3.89 21.10 1.41
CA VAL A 388 2.52 21.11 1.98
C VAL A 388 1.79 19.79 1.68
N ILE A 389 1.91 19.27 0.47
CA ILE A 389 1.29 17.99 0.09
C ILE A 389 1.90 16.84 0.88
N ASP A 390 3.22 16.80 1.04
CA ASP A 390 3.92 15.81 1.88
C ASP A 390 3.39 15.84 3.31
N GLN A 391 3.21 17.02 3.87
CA GLN A 391 2.68 17.23 5.21
C GLN A 391 1.23 16.72 5.34
N VAL A 392 0.35 17.06 4.41
CA VAL A 392 -1.05 16.60 4.40
C VAL A 392 -1.13 15.09 4.18
N ALA A 393 -0.34 14.54 3.27
CA ALA A 393 -0.28 13.10 3.02
C ALA A 393 0.21 12.31 4.24
N ALA A 394 1.04 12.90 5.10
CA ALA A 394 1.52 12.28 6.32
C ALA A 394 0.48 12.23 7.44
N LEU A 395 -0.63 12.95 7.38
CA LEU A 395 -1.67 12.95 8.41
C LEU A 395 -2.44 11.63 8.43
N THR A 396 -3.05 11.32 9.56
CA THR A 396 -4.13 10.33 9.68
C THR A 396 -5.47 10.98 9.34
N ASP A 397 -6.51 10.20 9.11
CA ASP A 397 -7.86 10.69 8.81
C ASP A 397 -8.34 11.67 9.89
N ARG A 398 -8.19 11.27 11.16
CA ARG A 398 -8.56 12.10 12.32
C ARG A 398 -7.71 13.37 12.44
N SER A 399 -6.41 13.26 12.14
CA SER A 399 -5.54 14.44 12.20
C SER A 399 -5.87 15.44 11.10
N ALA A 400 -6.21 14.96 9.90
CA ALA A 400 -6.65 15.83 8.80
C ALA A 400 -7.94 16.58 9.16
N GLN A 401 -8.93 15.89 9.75
CA GLN A 401 -10.17 16.50 10.20
C GLN A 401 -9.92 17.57 11.28
N ARG A 402 -9.07 17.27 12.27
CA ARG A 402 -8.71 18.21 13.33
C ARG A 402 -8.01 19.45 12.78
N TRP A 403 -7.01 19.28 11.94
CA TRP A 403 -6.28 20.39 11.34
C TRP A 403 -7.16 21.25 10.45
N HIS A 404 -8.06 20.65 9.69
CA HIS A 404 -9.04 21.39 8.91
C HIS A 404 -9.93 22.25 9.81
N ALA A 405 -10.47 21.71 10.91
CA ALA A 405 -11.29 22.47 11.86
C ALA A 405 -10.52 23.63 12.50
N GLU A 406 -9.24 23.45 12.82
CA GLU A 406 -8.37 24.48 13.42
C GLU A 406 -7.96 25.57 12.41
N LEU A 407 -7.69 25.20 11.15
CA LEU A 407 -7.09 26.09 10.18
C LEU A 407 -8.11 26.76 9.23
N VAL A 408 -9.22 26.07 8.94
CA VAL A 408 -10.27 26.50 8.01
C VAL A 408 -11.55 26.85 8.74
N GLY A 409 -11.92 26.11 9.80
CA GLY A 409 -13.16 26.32 10.56
C GLY A 409 -13.22 27.61 11.38
N GLN A 410 -12.12 28.36 11.49
CA GLN A 410 -12.03 29.68 12.15
C GLN A 410 -12.17 30.86 11.17
N ARG A 411 -12.36 30.60 9.87
CA ARG A 411 -12.66 31.57 8.82
C ARG A 411 -14.15 31.61 8.56
#